data_1502a53635a146a20a2c7388e2cde49a
#
_entry.id   1502a53635a146a20a2c7388e2cde49a
#
_cell.length_a   1.000
_cell.length_b   1.000
_cell.length_c   1.000
_cell.angle_alpha   90.00
_cell.angle_beta   90.00
_cell.angle_gamma   90.00
#
_symmetry.space_group_name_H-M   'P 1'
#
loop_
_entity.id
_entity.type
_entity.pdbx_description
1 polymer ?
#
loop_
_entity_poly.entity_id
_entity_poly.type
_entity_poly.pdbx_seq_one_letter_code
_entity_poly.pdbx_strand_id
1 'polypeptide(L)'
;MLKVEMLSTGDEVLHGQIVDTNAAWLADFFFHQGLPLSRRNTVGDNLDDLVTILRERSQHADVLIVNGGLGPTSDDLSALAAATAKGEGLVLHEAWLKEMERYFHERGRVMAPSNRKQAELPASAEFINNPVGTACGFAVQLNRCLMFFTPGVPSEFKVMVEYEILPRLRERFSLPQPPVCLRLTTFGRSESDLAQSLDTLQLPPGVTMGYRSSMPIIELKLTGPASEQQAMEKLWLDVKRVAGQSVIFEGTEGLPAQISRELQNRQFSLTLSEQFTGGLLALQLSRAGAPLLACEVVPSQEETLAQTAHWITERRANHFAGLALAVSGFENEHLNFALATPDGTFALRVRFSTTRYSLAIRQEVCAMMALNMLRRWLNGQDIASEHVWIEVVESMTLSV
;
A
#
# COMPACT_ATOMS: atom_id res chain seq x y z
N MET A 1 22.83 15.73 -7.59
CA MET A 1 21.86 14.66 -7.29
C MET A 1 21.23 14.22 -8.59
N LEU A 2 21.14 12.92 -8.85
CA LEU A 2 20.52 12.35 -10.05
C LEU A 2 19.03 12.71 -10.10
N LYS A 3 18.58 13.30 -11.22
CA LYS A 3 17.18 13.68 -11.42
C LYS A 3 16.46 12.54 -12.11
N VAL A 4 15.70 11.78 -11.35
CA VAL A 4 14.86 10.68 -11.84
C VAL A 4 13.41 11.15 -11.92
N GLU A 5 12.77 10.97 -13.06
CA GLU A 5 11.38 11.37 -13.30
C GLU A 5 10.57 10.18 -13.82
N MET A 6 9.24 10.28 -13.72
CA MET A 6 8.31 9.33 -14.32
C MET A 6 7.30 10.04 -15.22
N LEU A 7 6.97 9.38 -16.32
CA LEU A 7 5.90 9.73 -17.24
C LEU A 7 4.93 8.55 -17.35
N SER A 8 3.70 8.75 -16.97
CA SER A 8 2.61 7.80 -17.18
C SER A 8 1.83 8.20 -18.44
N THR A 9 1.54 7.24 -19.32
CA THR A 9 0.77 7.47 -20.54
C THR A 9 -0.56 6.73 -20.46
N GLY A 10 -1.57 7.26 -21.13
CA GLY A 10 -2.90 6.68 -21.21
C GLY A 10 -4.00 7.70 -20.91
N ASP A 11 -5.01 7.78 -21.74
CA ASP A 11 -6.17 8.64 -21.53
C ASP A 11 -6.93 8.27 -20.27
N GLU A 12 -7.02 6.96 -19.92
CA GLU A 12 -7.67 6.47 -18.72
C GLU A 12 -6.96 6.90 -17.43
N VAL A 13 -5.62 7.06 -17.49
CA VAL A 13 -4.82 7.59 -16.38
C VAL A 13 -4.99 9.10 -16.30
N LEU A 14 -4.87 9.79 -17.44
CA LEU A 14 -4.97 11.24 -17.51
C LEU A 14 -6.33 11.75 -17.04
N HIS A 15 -7.41 11.05 -17.42
CA HIS A 15 -8.77 11.43 -17.07
C HIS A 15 -9.24 10.85 -15.72
N GLY A 16 -8.36 10.15 -14.98
CA GLY A 16 -8.68 9.62 -13.66
C GLY A 16 -9.68 8.46 -13.67
N GLN A 17 -9.85 7.76 -14.78
CA GLN A 17 -10.70 6.57 -14.89
C GLN A 17 -10.10 5.39 -14.13
N ILE A 18 -8.78 5.34 -14.06
CA ILE A 18 -8.02 4.42 -13.19
C ILE A 18 -7.03 5.19 -12.31
N VAL A 19 -6.72 4.61 -11.16
CA VAL A 19 -5.67 5.15 -10.28
C VAL A 19 -4.31 4.69 -10.78
N ASP A 20 -3.37 5.62 -10.94
CA ASP A 20 -1.98 5.32 -11.30
C ASP A 20 -1.24 4.66 -10.13
N THR A 21 -1.46 3.36 -9.97
CA THR A 21 -0.80 2.54 -8.93
C THR A 21 0.67 2.28 -9.25
N ASN A 22 1.05 2.27 -10.53
CA ASN A 22 2.44 2.08 -10.95
C ASN A 22 3.32 3.25 -10.53
N ALA A 23 2.84 4.47 -10.71
CA ALA A 23 3.58 5.66 -10.30
C ALA A 23 3.73 5.75 -8.77
N ALA A 24 2.70 5.37 -8.02
CA ALA A 24 2.78 5.31 -6.57
C ALA A 24 3.81 4.27 -6.11
N TRP A 25 3.76 3.08 -6.68
CA TRP A 25 4.69 1.99 -6.38
C TRP A 25 6.14 2.35 -6.75
N LEU A 26 6.37 2.90 -7.96
CA LEU A 26 7.71 3.28 -8.40
C LEU A 26 8.34 4.35 -7.49
N ALA A 27 7.53 5.35 -7.11
CA ALA A 27 7.99 6.41 -6.22
C ALA A 27 8.46 5.87 -4.87
N ASP A 28 7.71 4.95 -4.27
CA ASP A 28 8.07 4.30 -3.01
C ASP A 28 9.28 3.37 -3.19
N PHE A 29 9.26 2.52 -4.20
CA PHE A 29 10.34 1.59 -4.50
C PHE A 29 11.67 2.32 -4.74
N PHE A 30 11.70 3.32 -5.63
CA PHE A 30 12.90 4.08 -5.95
C PHE A 30 13.39 4.93 -4.77
N PHE A 31 12.48 5.47 -3.96
CA PHE A 31 12.87 6.16 -2.73
C PHE A 31 13.72 5.26 -1.82
N HIS A 32 13.33 4.00 -1.63
CA HIS A 32 14.06 3.02 -0.83
C HIS A 32 15.33 2.49 -1.51
N GLN A 33 15.53 2.80 -2.80
CA GLN A 33 16.78 2.50 -3.53
C GLN A 33 17.74 3.71 -3.60
N GLY A 34 17.40 4.81 -2.94
CA GLY A 34 18.19 6.06 -3.01
C GLY A 34 17.97 6.87 -4.30
N LEU A 35 16.89 6.57 -5.02
CA LEU A 35 16.50 7.21 -6.29
C LEU A 35 15.15 7.94 -6.18
N PRO A 36 14.94 8.88 -5.26
CA PRO A 36 13.66 9.55 -5.12
C PRO A 36 13.26 10.23 -6.43
N LEU A 37 12.01 10.03 -6.84
CA LEU A 37 11.47 10.74 -8.01
C LEU A 37 11.44 12.25 -7.74
N SER A 38 11.99 13.03 -8.67
CA SER A 38 11.98 14.49 -8.61
C SER A 38 10.72 15.09 -9.24
N ARG A 39 10.08 14.35 -10.15
CA ARG A 39 8.86 14.77 -10.85
C ARG A 39 8.08 13.58 -11.39
N ARG A 40 6.75 13.74 -11.49
CA ARG A 40 5.83 12.84 -12.15
C ARG A 40 5.00 13.63 -13.14
N ASN A 41 4.81 13.09 -14.33
CA ASN A 41 3.97 13.66 -15.38
C ASN A 41 2.99 12.60 -15.88
N THR A 42 1.82 13.04 -16.37
CA THR A 42 0.84 12.18 -17.03
C THR A 42 0.43 12.83 -18.33
N VAL A 43 0.41 12.08 -19.41
CA VAL A 43 0.00 12.52 -20.75
C VAL A 43 -0.93 11.47 -21.35
N GLY A 44 -1.93 11.90 -22.09
CA GLY A 44 -2.84 11.02 -22.83
C GLY A 44 -2.20 10.39 -24.08
N ASP A 45 -3.02 9.65 -24.82
CA ASP A 45 -2.60 8.91 -26.02
C ASP A 45 -2.58 9.80 -27.27
N ASN A 46 -1.88 10.92 -27.20
CA ASN A 46 -1.66 11.85 -28.29
C ASN A 46 -0.17 11.89 -28.67
N LEU A 47 0.15 11.63 -29.94
CA LEU A 47 1.54 11.53 -30.39
C LEU A 47 2.31 12.85 -30.21
N ASP A 48 1.71 13.99 -30.55
CA ASP A 48 2.40 15.29 -30.47
C ASP A 48 2.68 15.69 -29.03
N ASP A 49 1.76 15.42 -28.13
CA ASP A 49 1.93 15.66 -26.68
C ASP A 49 3.02 14.76 -26.13
N LEU A 50 3.02 13.46 -26.47
CA LEU A 50 4.05 12.51 -26.06
C LEU A 50 5.43 12.93 -26.57
N VAL A 51 5.57 13.30 -27.84
CA VAL A 51 6.84 13.78 -28.42
C VAL A 51 7.32 15.05 -27.73
N THR A 52 6.40 15.97 -27.46
CA THR A 52 6.71 17.24 -26.79
C THR A 52 7.23 17.03 -25.39
N ILE A 53 6.56 16.23 -24.58
CA ILE A 53 6.98 15.96 -23.18
C ILE A 53 8.30 15.18 -23.15
N LEU A 54 8.52 14.21 -24.04
CA LEU A 54 9.77 13.47 -24.11
C LEU A 54 10.95 14.41 -24.42
N ARG A 55 10.82 15.30 -25.41
CA ARG A 55 11.84 16.30 -25.76
C ARG A 55 12.11 17.25 -24.60
N GLU A 56 11.05 17.76 -23.96
CA GLU A 56 11.18 18.65 -22.82
C GLU A 56 11.91 17.96 -21.65
N ARG A 57 11.46 16.77 -21.26
CA ARG A 57 12.07 16.07 -20.12
C ARG A 57 13.49 15.60 -20.40
N SER A 58 13.82 15.31 -21.64
CA SER A 58 15.17 14.91 -22.03
C SER A 58 16.27 15.95 -21.72
N GLN A 59 15.89 17.23 -21.61
CA GLN A 59 16.81 18.31 -21.28
C GLN A 59 16.94 18.53 -19.76
N HIS A 60 15.99 18.05 -18.96
CA HIS A 60 15.90 18.37 -17.53
C HIS A 60 16.16 17.18 -16.61
N ALA A 61 15.77 15.97 -17.02
CA ALA A 61 15.99 14.74 -16.28
C ALA A 61 17.29 14.05 -16.68
N ASP A 62 17.86 13.25 -15.77
CA ASP A 62 18.96 12.33 -16.05
C ASP A 62 18.41 10.95 -16.43
N VAL A 63 17.28 10.57 -15.81
CA VAL A 63 16.55 9.32 -16.05
C VAL A 63 15.07 9.61 -16.13
N LEU A 64 14.39 9.02 -17.11
CA LEU A 64 12.92 9.06 -17.25
C LEU A 64 12.38 7.64 -17.38
N ILE A 65 11.47 7.26 -16.52
CA ILE A 65 10.72 6.00 -16.62
C ILE A 65 9.37 6.33 -17.27
N VAL A 66 9.15 5.82 -18.47
CA VAL A 66 7.90 5.96 -19.23
C VAL A 66 7.10 4.67 -19.06
N ASN A 67 5.87 4.78 -18.57
CA ASN A 67 5.02 3.64 -18.28
C ASN A 67 3.72 3.71 -19.08
N GLY A 68 3.47 2.72 -19.94
CA GLY A 68 2.31 2.58 -20.79
C GLY A 68 2.60 2.76 -22.29
N GLY A 69 1.59 2.53 -23.11
CA GLY A 69 1.62 2.74 -24.57
C GLY A 69 2.53 1.79 -25.35
N LEU A 70 2.77 0.56 -24.86
CA LEU A 70 3.55 -0.50 -25.53
C LEU A 70 2.70 -1.71 -25.95
N GLY A 71 1.39 -1.61 -25.89
CA GLY A 71 0.47 -2.64 -26.33
C GLY A 71 0.33 -2.73 -27.85
N PRO A 72 -0.57 -3.61 -28.35
CA PRO A 72 -0.75 -3.85 -29.78
C PRO A 72 -1.80 -2.94 -30.43
N THR A 73 -2.42 -2.03 -29.70
CA THR A 73 -3.54 -1.22 -30.18
C THR A 73 -3.07 0.08 -30.85
N SER A 74 -3.95 0.79 -31.53
CA SER A 74 -3.61 1.99 -32.30
C SER A 74 -3.23 3.19 -31.44
N ASP A 75 -3.71 3.21 -30.21
CA ASP A 75 -3.45 4.20 -29.16
C ASP A 75 -2.15 3.93 -28.38
N ASP A 76 -1.52 2.77 -28.54
CA ASP A 76 -0.19 2.49 -28.00
C ASP A 76 0.90 3.20 -28.79
N LEU A 77 1.29 4.39 -28.40
CA LEU A 77 2.12 5.31 -29.19
C LEU A 77 3.55 5.51 -28.63
N SER A 78 3.91 4.90 -27.51
CA SER A 78 5.16 5.21 -26.81
C SER A 78 6.42 4.91 -27.63
N ALA A 79 6.47 3.80 -28.39
CA ALA A 79 7.61 3.51 -29.24
C ALA A 79 7.73 4.49 -30.41
N LEU A 80 6.62 4.83 -31.06
CA LEU A 80 6.59 5.81 -32.14
C LEU A 80 6.95 7.22 -31.64
N ALA A 81 6.45 7.60 -30.47
CA ALA A 81 6.76 8.90 -29.85
C ALA A 81 8.26 9.01 -29.52
N ALA A 82 8.87 7.95 -28.99
CA ALA A 82 10.30 7.91 -28.70
C ALA A 82 11.15 8.05 -29.99
N ALA A 83 10.82 7.28 -31.03
CA ALA A 83 11.50 7.35 -32.33
C ALA A 83 11.36 8.74 -32.93
N THR A 84 10.14 9.31 -32.95
CA THR A 84 9.87 10.66 -33.48
C THR A 84 10.59 11.75 -32.70
N ALA A 85 10.59 11.65 -31.35
CA ALA A 85 11.29 12.61 -30.51
C ALA A 85 12.80 12.64 -30.79
N LYS A 86 13.37 11.48 -31.11
CA LYS A 86 14.79 11.29 -31.42
C LYS A 86 15.13 11.56 -32.89
N GLY A 87 14.13 11.62 -33.78
CA GLY A 87 14.32 11.82 -35.22
C GLY A 87 14.80 10.56 -35.96
N GLU A 88 14.40 9.37 -35.48
CA GLU A 88 14.72 8.10 -36.11
C GLU A 88 13.46 7.26 -36.39
N GLY A 89 13.60 6.18 -37.17
CA GLY A 89 12.52 5.27 -37.49
C GLY A 89 12.36 4.14 -36.47
N LEU A 90 11.25 3.42 -36.62
CA LEU A 90 11.05 2.13 -35.94
C LEU A 90 11.68 1.00 -36.76
N VAL A 91 12.27 0.03 -36.07
CA VAL A 91 12.81 -1.20 -36.62
C VAL A 91 12.25 -2.41 -35.90
N LEU A 92 12.04 -3.50 -36.65
CA LEU A 92 11.54 -4.73 -36.09
C LEU A 92 12.65 -5.47 -35.31
N HIS A 93 12.39 -5.80 -34.07
CA HIS A 93 13.27 -6.65 -33.26
C HIS A 93 12.92 -8.12 -33.46
N GLU A 94 13.58 -8.74 -34.45
CA GLU A 94 13.26 -10.11 -34.90
C GLU A 94 13.36 -11.17 -33.77
N ALA A 95 14.34 -11.04 -32.88
CA ALA A 95 14.48 -11.99 -31.78
C ALA A 95 13.29 -11.93 -30.82
N TRP A 96 12.78 -10.72 -30.53
CA TRP A 96 11.60 -10.58 -29.67
C TRP A 96 10.32 -11.03 -30.37
N LEU A 97 10.18 -10.77 -31.65
CA LEU A 97 9.04 -11.28 -32.42
C LEU A 97 8.92 -12.79 -32.32
N LYS A 98 10.05 -13.52 -32.46
CA LYS A 98 10.09 -14.98 -32.31
C LYS A 98 9.72 -15.44 -30.89
N GLU A 99 10.17 -14.72 -29.85
CA GLU A 99 9.77 -14.99 -28.47
C GLU A 99 8.26 -14.81 -28.27
N MET A 100 7.68 -13.75 -28.82
CA MET A 100 6.24 -13.53 -28.79
C MET A 100 5.48 -14.66 -29.50
N GLU A 101 5.91 -15.06 -30.70
CA GLU A 101 5.30 -16.17 -31.44
C GLU A 101 5.34 -17.47 -30.63
N ARG A 102 6.49 -17.74 -29.98
CA ARG A 102 6.65 -18.88 -29.08
C ARG A 102 5.72 -18.79 -27.87
N TYR A 103 5.62 -17.63 -27.24
CA TYR A 103 4.73 -17.38 -26.10
C TYR A 103 3.27 -17.69 -26.41
N PHE A 104 2.78 -17.27 -27.59
CA PHE A 104 1.40 -17.56 -28.02
C PHE A 104 1.23 -19.03 -28.36
N HIS A 105 2.20 -19.63 -29.07
CA HIS A 105 2.16 -21.04 -29.45
C HIS A 105 2.11 -21.98 -28.22
N GLU A 106 2.95 -21.74 -27.22
CA GLU A 106 2.98 -22.53 -25.98
C GLU A 106 1.64 -22.48 -25.22
N ARG A 107 0.82 -21.46 -25.45
CA ARG A 107 -0.52 -21.29 -24.86
C ARG A 107 -1.65 -21.75 -25.79
N GLY A 108 -1.30 -22.41 -26.89
CA GLY A 108 -2.28 -22.88 -27.87
C GLY A 108 -3.03 -21.74 -28.58
N ARG A 109 -2.44 -20.56 -28.68
CA ARG A 109 -3.04 -19.38 -29.29
C ARG A 109 -2.24 -18.96 -30.53
N VAL A 110 -2.94 -18.37 -31.50
CA VAL A 110 -2.32 -17.72 -32.66
C VAL A 110 -2.08 -16.25 -32.32
N MET A 111 -0.86 -15.79 -32.56
CA MET A 111 -0.53 -14.38 -32.41
C MET A 111 -1.27 -13.52 -33.45
N ALA A 112 -2.04 -12.54 -33.02
CA ALA A 112 -2.72 -11.63 -33.92
C ALA A 112 -1.69 -10.74 -34.67
N PRO A 113 -1.92 -10.38 -35.94
CA PRO A 113 -1.02 -9.51 -36.71
C PRO A 113 -0.69 -8.18 -36.04
N SER A 114 -1.64 -7.61 -35.29
CA SER A 114 -1.45 -6.37 -34.53
C SER A 114 -0.38 -6.48 -33.43
N ASN A 115 -0.13 -7.67 -32.90
CA ASN A 115 0.91 -7.87 -31.89
C ASN A 115 2.34 -7.61 -32.42
N ARG A 116 2.55 -7.72 -33.77
CA ARG A 116 3.85 -7.41 -34.38
C ARG A 116 4.38 -6.03 -34.01
N LYS A 117 3.49 -5.06 -33.87
CA LYS A 117 3.81 -3.71 -33.43
C LYS A 117 4.61 -3.67 -32.11
N GLN A 118 4.35 -4.60 -31.20
CA GLN A 118 5.04 -4.69 -29.90
C GLN A 118 6.53 -5.05 -30.01
N ALA A 119 6.97 -5.53 -31.20
CA ALA A 119 8.37 -5.80 -31.50
C ALA A 119 9.02 -4.68 -32.36
N GLU A 120 8.32 -3.60 -32.66
CA GLU A 120 8.84 -2.44 -33.41
C GLU A 120 9.37 -1.39 -32.42
N LEU A 121 10.69 -1.22 -32.39
CA LEU A 121 11.40 -0.35 -31.45
C LEU A 121 12.12 0.78 -32.21
N PRO A 122 12.42 1.92 -31.54
CA PRO A 122 13.30 2.94 -32.11
C PRO A 122 14.64 2.31 -32.57
N ALA A 123 15.19 2.77 -33.68
CA ALA A 123 16.35 2.15 -34.33
C ALA A 123 17.59 2.05 -33.43
N SER A 124 17.75 3.01 -32.51
CA SER A 124 18.87 3.03 -31.56
C SER A 124 18.50 2.49 -30.17
N ALA A 125 17.33 1.86 -30.02
CA ALA A 125 16.87 1.39 -28.72
C ALA A 125 17.70 0.23 -28.21
N GLU A 126 18.02 0.29 -26.93
CA GLU A 126 18.49 -0.89 -26.15
C GLU A 126 17.27 -1.70 -25.73
N PHE A 127 17.26 -2.98 -26.05
CA PHE A 127 16.20 -3.90 -25.69
C PHE A 127 16.16 -4.14 -24.16
N ILE A 128 14.96 -4.12 -23.58
CA ILE A 128 14.71 -4.49 -22.18
C ILE A 128 13.73 -5.66 -22.15
N ASN A 129 14.17 -6.76 -21.56
CA ASN A 129 13.38 -7.98 -21.50
C ASN A 129 12.12 -7.83 -20.64
N ASN A 130 11.02 -8.47 -21.07
CA ASN A 130 9.82 -8.66 -20.29
C ASN A 130 9.54 -10.16 -20.11
N PRO A 131 9.91 -10.78 -18.99
CA PRO A 131 9.72 -12.21 -18.79
C PRO A 131 8.27 -12.61 -18.50
N VAL A 132 7.37 -11.65 -18.33
CA VAL A 132 6.00 -11.90 -17.87
C VAL A 132 4.96 -11.72 -18.96
N GLY A 133 5.19 -10.79 -19.90
CA GLY A 133 4.22 -10.38 -20.91
C GLY A 133 4.77 -10.38 -22.33
N THR A 134 3.98 -9.85 -23.27
CA THR A 134 4.32 -9.80 -24.71
C THR A 134 4.88 -8.45 -25.17
N ALA A 135 4.68 -7.39 -24.40
CA ALA A 135 5.26 -6.08 -24.70
C ALA A 135 6.67 -6.01 -24.10
N CYS A 136 7.71 -6.00 -24.93
CA CYS A 136 9.05 -5.71 -24.43
C CYS A 136 9.19 -4.25 -24.04
N GLY A 137 10.13 -3.98 -23.14
CA GLY A 137 10.59 -2.62 -22.90
C GLY A 137 11.77 -2.27 -23.77
N PHE A 138 12.15 -1.03 -23.73
CA PHE A 138 13.36 -0.54 -24.37
C PHE A 138 13.89 0.71 -23.66
N ALA A 139 15.18 1.01 -23.91
CA ALA A 139 15.76 2.25 -23.45
C ALA A 139 16.35 3.03 -24.61
N VAL A 140 16.24 4.35 -24.54
CA VAL A 140 16.87 5.29 -25.50
C VAL A 140 17.56 6.43 -24.76
N GLN A 141 18.70 6.86 -25.28
CA GLN A 141 19.34 8.09 -24.86
C GLN A 141 18.83 9.24 -25.72
N LEU A 142 18.22 10.25 -25.11
CA LEU A 142 17.80 11.48 -25.76
C LEU A 142 18.38 12.65 -24.97
N ASN A 143 19.20 13.48 -25.62
CA ASN A 143 20.00 14.52 -24.95
C ASN A 143 20.75 13.96 -23.74
N ARG A 144 20.55 14.54 -22.55
CA ARG A 144 21.19 14.06 -21.31
C ARG A 144 20.44 12.92 -20.62
N CYS A 145 19.21 12.62 -21.05
CA CYS A 145 18.29 11.73 -20.36
C CYS A 145 18.33 10.31 -20.91
N LEU A 146 18.55 9.34 -20.04
CA LEU A 146 18.31 7.93 -20.32
C LEU A 146 16.82 7.61 -20.04
N MET A 147 16.08 7.26 -21.07
CA MET A 147 14.66 6.97 -20.98
C MET A 147 14.39 5.47 -21.08
N PHE A 148 13.67 4.91 -20.11
CA PHE A 148 13.20 3.53 -20.11
C PHE A 148 11.71 3.49 -20.36
N PHE A 149 11.30 2.67 -21.33
CA PHE A 149 9.89 2.47 -21.70
C PHE A 149 9.43 1.09 -21.24
N THR A 150 8.29 1.05 -20.58
CA THR A 150 7.74 -0.14 -19.93
C THR A 150 6.25 -0.29 -20.21
N PRO A 151 5.71 -1.53 -20.22
CA PRO A 151 4.27 -1.75 -20.35
C PRO A 151 3.50 -1.19 -19.14
N GLY A 152 2.21 -0.90 -19.34
CA GLY A 152 1.32 -0.37 -18.31
C GLY A 152 0.84 -1.42 -17.29
N VAL A 153 0.91 -2.72 -17.62
CA VAL A 153 0.45 -3.81 -16.74
C VAL A 153 1.30 -3.88 -15.47
N PRO A 154 0.69 -3.72 -14.25
CA PRO A 154 1.47 -3.58 -13.01
C PRO A 154 2.43 -4.73 -12.71
N SER A 155 2.05 -5.98 -12.97
CA SER A 155 2.90 -7.15 -12.74
C SER A 155 4.14 -7.17 -13.65
N GLU A 156 3.98 -6.77 -14.91
CA GLU A 156 5.07 -6.66 -15.89
C GLU A 156 5.99 -5.49 -15.52
N PHE A 157 5.41 -4.33 -15.29
CA PHE A 157 6.14 -3.11 -14.91
C PHE A 157 7.06 -3.32 -13.71
N LYS A 158 6.53 -3.89 -12.63
CA LYS A 158 7.31 -4.11 -11.40
C LYS A 158 8.50 -5.03 -11.61
N VAL A 159 8.28 -6.17 -12.27
CA VAL A 159 9.34 -7.13 -12.58
C VAL A 159 10.44 -6.50 -13.45
N MET A 160 10.05 -5.73 -14.47
CA MET A 160 11.01 -5.06 -15.33
C MET A 160 11.81 -3.98 -14.60
N VAL A 161 11.16 -3.19 -13.72
CA VAL A 161 11.86 -2.18 -12.92
C VAL A 161 12.86 -2.82 -11.97
N GLU A 162 12.47 -3.89 -11.26
CA GLU A 162 13.30 -4.55 -10.26
C GLU A 162 14.50 -5.28 -10.87
N TYR A 163 14.28 -6.04 -11.93
CA TYR A 163 15.28 -6.97 -12.45
C TYR A 163 16.03 -6.50 -13.71
N GLU A 164 15.48 -5.52 -14.43
CA GLU A 164 16.08 -5.02 -15.66
C GLU A 164 16.55 -3.56 -15.54
N ILE A 165 15.72 -2.67 -15.03
CA ILE A 165 16.00 -1.22 -15.02
C ILE A 165 16.92 -0.86 -13.86
N LEU A 166 16.58 -1.25 -12.63
CA LEU A 166 17.40 -0.90 -11.45
C LEU A 166 18.85 -1.38 -11.54
N PRO A 167 19.14 -2.63 -11.99
CA PRO A 167 20.54 -3.05 -12.21
C PRO A 167 21.28 -2.16 -13.21
N ARG A 168 20.63 -1.78 -14.34
CA ARG A 168 21.23 -0.90 -15.35
C ARG A 168 21.49 0.51 -14.80
N LEU A 169 20.60 1.01 -13.93
CA LEU A 169 20.82 2.30 -13.26
C LEU A 169 22.01 2.24 -12.31
N ARG A 170 22.17 1.12 -11.58
CA ARG A 170 23.34 0.92 -10.68
C ARG A 170 24.66 0.80 -11.43
N GLU A 171 24.66 0.23 -12.63
CA GLU A 171 25.85 0.15 -13.47
C GLU A 171 26.24 1.51 -14.08
N ARG A 172 25.26 2.34 -14.45
CA ARG A 172 25.48 3.60 -15.18
C ARG A 172 25.67 4.82 -14.28
N PHE A 173 25.14 4.75 -13.05
CA PHE A 173 25.15 5.89 -12.12
C PHE A 173 25.66 5.48 -10.75
N SER A 174 26.43 6.35 -10.13
CA SER A 174 26.74 6.22 -8.71
C SER A 174 25.51 6.60 -7.88
N LEU A 175 24.79 5.60 -7.37
CA LEU A 175 23.59 5.85 -6.59
C LEU A 175 23.93 6.23 -5.15
N PRO A 176 23.22 7.20 -4.56
CA PRO A 176 23.39 7.53 -3.14
C PRO A 176 22.91 6.36 -2.26
N GLN A 177 23.37 6.35 -1.02
CA GLN A 177 22.85 5.41 -0.03
C GLN A 177 21.34 5.67 0.18
N PRO A 178 20.52 4.61 0.27
CA PRO A 178 19.09 4.76 0.57
C PRO A 178 18.90 5.51 1.89
N PRO A 179 17.86 6.35 2.00
CA PRO A 179 17.52 6.97 3.27
C PRO A 179 17.03 5.93 4.26
N VAL A 180 17.29 6.16 5.54
CA VAL A 180 16.68 5.42 6.64
C VAL A 180 15.27 5.96 6.85
N CYS A 181 14.31 5.06 7.03
CA CYS A 181 12.93 5.41 7.26
C CYS A 181 12.35 4.55 8.38
N LEU A 182 12.09 5.17 9.54
CA LEU A 182 11.40 4.55 10.67
C LEU A 182 9.93 4.93 10.61
N ARG A 183 9.03 3.96 10.80
CA ARG A 183 7.58 4.16 10.69
C ARG A 183 6.87 3.49 11.85
N LEU A 184 5.85 4.15 12.36
CA LEU A 184 4.85 3.54 13.24
C LEU A 184 3.47 4.09 12.91
N THR A 185 2.46 3.33 13.27
CA THR A 185 1.07 3.72 13.06
C THR A 185 0.37 3.84 14.40
N THR A 186 -0.41 4.90 14.53
CA THR A 186 -1.20 5.20 15.73
C THR A 186 -2.69 5.12 15.42
N PHE A 187 -3.48 4.83 16.45
CA PHE A 187 -4.93 4.85 16.42
C PHE A 187 -5.47 5.52 17.69
N GLY A 188 -6.50 6.32 17.54
CA GLY A 188 -7.20 6.97 18.66
C GLY A 188 -6.84 8.43 18.91
N ARG A 189 -5.67 8.91 18.47
CA ARG A 189 -5.25 10.31 18.58
C ARG A 189 -5.42 11.08 17.27
N SER A 190 -5.56 12.39 17.34
CA SER A 190 -5.59 13.26 16.15
C SER A 190 -4.17 13.60 15.69
N GLU A 191 -4.03 13.95 14.38
CA GLU A 191 -2.75 14.39 13.81
C GLU A 191 -2.23 15.65 14.53
N SER A 192 -3.12 16.63 14.82
CA SER A 192 -2.73 17.87 15.49
C SER A 192 -2.22 17.65 16.91
N ASP A 193 -2.80 16.71 17.66
CA ASP A 193 -2.34 16.37 19.00
C ASP A 193 -0.97 15.69 18.97
N LEU A 194 -0.77 14.75 18.05
CA LEU A 194 0.52 14.11 17.84
C LEU A 194 1.58 15.10 17.40
N ALA A 195 1.27 15.97 16.42
CA ALA A 195 2.19 16.99 15.93
C ALA A 195 2.61 17.95 17.03
N GLN A 196 1.65 18.49 17.80
CA GLN A 196 1.94 19.39 18.91
C GLN A 196 2.90 18.78 19.94
N SER A 197 2.77 17.48 20.20
CA SER A 197 3.62 16.75 21.14
C SER A 197 5.00 16.44 20.57
N LEU A 198 5.10 16.13 19.27
CA LEU A 198 6.32 15.65 18.61
C LEU A 198 7.16 16.79 18.02
N ASP A 199 6.57 17.94 17.63
CA ASP A 199 7.29 19.08 17.04
C ASP A 199 8.24 19.74 18.04
N THR A 200 8.16 19.41 19.32
CA THR A 200 9.13 19.84 20.34
C THR A 200 10.45 19.05 20.31
N LEU A 201 10.49 17.92 19.61
CA LEU A 201 11.69 17.09 19.50
C LEU A 201 12.72 17.72 18.56
N GLN A 202 13.98 17.71 18.97
CA GLN A 202 15.07 18.19 18.13
C GLN A 202 15.46 17.09 17.13
N LEU A 203 15.32 17.39 15.84
CA LEU A 203 15.69 16.48 14.76
C LEU A 203 17.16 16.58 14.42
N PRO A 204 17.87 15.46 14.18
CA PRO A 204 19.24 15.47 13.64
C PRO A 204 19.30 16.14 12.26
N PRO A 205 20.49 16.56 11.80
CA PRO A 205 20.66 17.19 10.49
C PRO A 205 20.13 16.33 9.33
N GLY A 206 19.30 16.90 8.47
CA GLY A 206 18.73 16.21 7.31
C GLY A 206 17.65 15.18 7.65
N VAL A 207 17.27 15.06 8.92
CA VAL A 207 16.15 14.20 9.35
C VAL A 207 14.85 15.00 9.36
N THR A 208 13.78 14.38 8.89
CA THR A 208 12.44 14.98 8.84
C THR A 208 11.41 14.07 9.52
N MET A 209 10.49 14.68 10.27
CA MET A 209 9.30 14.02 10.78
C MET A 209 8.14 14.23 9.79
N GLY A 210 7.48 13.16 9.42
CA GLY A 210 6.29 13.18 8.55
C GLY A 210 5.07 12.60 9.26
N TYR A 211 3.93 13.16 8.94
CA TYR A 211 2.62 12.73 9.41
C TYR A 211 1.77 12.36 8.20
N ARG A 212 1.14 11.20 8.23
CA ARG A 212 0.22 10.78 7.19
C ARG A 212 -1.10 10.34 7.81
N SER A 213 -2.10 11.16 7.65
CA SER A 213 -3.47 10.84 8.06
C SER A 213 -4.15 9.98 6.99
N SER A 214 -4.62 8.82 7.38
CA SER A 214 -5.44 7.92 6.56
C SER A 214 -6.47 7.28 7.49
N MET A 215 -7.59 7.97 7.69
CA MET A 215 -8.59 7.51 8.66
C MET A 215 -8.85 6.01 8.60
N PRO A 216 -8.84 5.29 9.73
CA PRO A 216 -8.83 5.82 11.10
C PRO A 216 -7.45 5.95 11.76
N ILE A 217 -6.36 5.88 11.02
CA ILE A 217 -4.99 5.82 11.52
C ILE A 217 -4.18 7.06 11.17
N ILE A 218 -3.13 7.30 11.97
CA ILE A 218 -2.07 8.27 11.67
C ILE A 218 -0.74 7.54 11.62
N GLU A 219 -0.07 7.59 10.48
CA GLU A 219 1.32 7.11 10.35
C GLU A 219 2.29 8.23 10.74
N LEU A 220 3.22 7.91 11.60
CA LEU A 220 4.39 8.74 11.94
C LEU A 220 5.61 8.18 11.22
N LYS A 221 6.36 9.04 10.58
CA LYS A 221 7.50 8.66 9.75
C LYS A 221 8.69 9.55 10.04
N LEU A 222 9.82 8.94 10.44
CA LEU A 222 11.10 9.64 10.59
C LEU A 222 12.00 9.22 9.42
N THR A 223 12.42 10.18 8.61
CA THR A 223 13.22 9.93 7.41
C THR A 223 14.48 10.76 7.44
N GLY A 224 15.63 10.15 7.14
CA GLY A 224 16.90 10.85 7.13
C GLY A 224 18.02 10.09 6.43
N PRO A 225 19.21 10.69 6.29
CA PRO A 225 20.35 10.05 5.67
C PRO A 225 20.87 8.88 6.51
N ALA A 226 21.44 7.86 5.84
CA ALA A 226 21.98 6.69 6.52
C ALA A 226 23.06 7.01 7.58
N SER A 227 23.80 8.13 7.41
CA SER A 227 24.76 8.61 8.40
C SER A 227 24.15 8.96 9.75
N GLU A 228 22.87 9.31 9.78
CA GLU A 228 22.15 9.70 11.00
C GLU A 228 21.37 8.55 11.64
N GLN A 229 21.50 7.31 11.15
CA GLN A 229 20.70 6.18 11.59
C GLN A 229 20.71 6.01 13.11
N GLN A 230 21.86 6.04 13.76
CA GLN A 230 21.96 5.87 15.22
C GLN A 230 21.24 6.99 15.99
N ALA A 231 21.37 8.23 15.53
CA ALA A 231 20.67 9.36 16.11
C ALA A 231 19.16 9.26 15.92
N MET A 232 18.72 8.79 14.75
CA MET A 232 17.31 8.53 14.46
C MET A 232 16.73 7.42 15.32
N GLU A 233 17.44 6.30 15.50
CA GLU A 233 17.00 5.17 16.35
C GLU A 233 16.84 5.61 17.81
N LYS A 234 17.75 6.45 18.31
CA LYS A 234 17.65 7.04 19.66
C LYS A 234 16.43 7.96 19.78
N LEU A 235 16.26 8.88 18.82
CA LEU A 235 15.10 9.79 18.79
C LEU A 235 13.78 9.02 18.64
N TRP A 236 13.80 7.88 17.94
CA TRP A 236 12.63 7.05 17.74
C TRP A 236 12.04 6.47 19.05
N LEU A 237 12.89 6.25 20.04
CA LEU A 237 12.41 5.86 21.39
C LEU A 237 11.59 6.98 22.04
N ASP A 238 11.96 8.24 21.81
CA ASP A 238 11.21 9.39 22.30
C ASP A 238 9.88 9.55 21.53
N VAL A 239 9.91 9.37 20.21
CA VAL A 239 8.69 9.35 19.39
C VAL A 239 7.71 8.29 19.90
N LYS A 240 8.18 7.05 20.14
CA LYS A 240 7.35 5.98 20.70
C LYS A 240 6.80 6.30 22.07
N ARG A 241 7.60 6.92 22.94
CA ARG A 241 7.17 7.32 24.29
C ARG A 241 6.07 8.38 24.21
N VAL A 242 6.21 9.38 23.35
CA VAL A 242 5.20 10.45 23.15
C VAL A 242 3.91 9.89 22.55
N ALA A 243 4.02 9.04 21.53
CA ALA A 243 2.85 8.38 20.92
C ALA A 243 2.17 7.39 21.88
N GLY A 244 2.95 6.77 22.78
CA GLY A 244 2.47 5.94 23.90
C GLY A 244 1.58 4.78 23.46
N GLN A 245 0.50 4.57 24.19
CA GLN A 245 -0.44 3.45 23.95
C GLN A 245 -1.24 3.58 22.64
N SER A 246 -1.21 4.74 21.97
CA SER A 246 -1.84 4.90 20.66
C SER A 246 -1.10 4.18 19.54
N VAL A 247 0.17 3.79 19.75
CA VAL A 247 0.92 2.98 18.78
C VAL A 247 0.28 1.62 18.64
N ILE A 248 -0.13 1.28 17.42
CA ILE A 248 -0.76 -0.02 17.14
C ILE A 248 0.18 -1.00 16.43
N PHE A 249 1.15 -0.51 15.64
CA PHE A 249 2.24 -1.33 15.09
C PHE A 249 3.41 -0.44 14.61
N GLU A 250 4.57 -1.06 14.43
CA GLU A 250 5.76 -0.47 13.81
C GLU A 250 6.00 -1.10 12.43
N GLY A 251 6.62 -0.34 11.52
CA GLY A 251 6.90 -0.80 10.16
C GLY A 251 5.70 -0.65 9.21
N THR A 252 5.61 -1.52 8.21
CA THR A 252 4.67 -1.42 7.08
C THR A 252 3.70 -2.59 6.94
N GLU A 253 3.86 -3.65 7.74
CA GLU A 253 3.06 -4.89 7.61
C GLU A 253 1.59 -4.73 8.02
N GLY A 254 1.29 -3.79 8.91
CA GLY A 254 -0.05 -3.53 9.40
C GLY A 254 -0.44 -4.34 10.64
N LEU A 255 -1.47 -3.85 11.33
CA LEU A 255 -1.98 -4.45 12.57
C LEU A 255 -2.50 -5.90 12.38
N PRO A 256 -3.22 -6.25 11.31
CA PRO A 256 -3.67 -7.64 11.12
C PRO A 256 -2.51 -8.65 11.05
N ALA A 257 -1.40 -8.30 10.39
CA ALA A 257 -0.23 -9.17 10.30
C ALA A 257 0.46 -9.35 11.66
N GLN A 258 0.58 -8.27 12.43
CA GLN A 258 1.13 -8.35 13.79
C GLN A 258 0.25 -9.24 14.69
N ILE A 259 -1.07 -9.04 14.67
CA ILE A 259 -2.02 -9.86 15.44
C ILE A 259 -1.92 -11.32 15.02
N SER A 260 -1.86 -11.62 13.72
CA SER A 260 -1.72 -12.98 13.23
C SER A 260 -0.48 -13.69 13.81
N ARG A 261 0.67 -13.01 13.79
CA ARG A 261 1.91 -13.55 14.40
C ARG A 261 1.77 -13.79 15.90
N GLU A 262 1.18 -12.84 16.62
CA GLU A 262 0.98 -12.98 18.07
C GLU A 262 0.05 -14.15 18.42
N LEU A 263 -1.03 -14.33 17.67
CA LEU A 263 -1.95 -15.46 17.83
C LEU A 263 -1.24 -16.79 17.55
N GLN A 264 -0.46 -16.87 16.47
CA GLN A 264 0.31 -18.07 16.14
C GLN A 264 1.37 -18.40 17.21
N ASN A 265 2.14 -17.39 17.65
CA ASN A 265 3.18 -17.56 18.67
C ASN A 265 2.61 -18.04 20.01
N ARG A 266 1.42 -17.59 20.36
CA ARG A 266 0.73 -17.98 21.61
C ARG A 266 -0.20 -19.17 21.43
N GLN A 267 -0.27 -19.74 20.23
CA GLN A 267 -1.13 -20.87 19.88
C GLN A 267 -2.62 -20.61 20.15
N PHE A 268 -3.07 -19.37 20.01
CA PHE A 268 -4.48 -19.02 20.07
C PHE A 268 -5.13 -19.13 18.70
N SER A 269 -6.26 -19.83 18.64
CA SER A 269 -7.20 -19.75 17.53
C SER A 269 -8.25 -18.67 17.78
N LEU A 270 -8.83 -18.13 16.71
CA LEU A 270 -9.80 -17.04 16.78
C LEU A 270 -11.08 -17.37 16.03
N THR A 271 -12.22 -17.06 16.65
CA THR A 271 -13.54 -17.05 16.01
C THR A 271 -14.03 -15.60 15.88
N LEU A 272 -14.62 -15.26 14.74
CA LEU A 272 -15.16 -13.93 14.47
C LEU A 272 -16.66 -13.97 14.25
N SER A 273 -17.36 -12.96 14.76
CA SER A 273 -18.75 -12.70 14.42
C SER A 273 -18.94 -11.22 14.12
N GLU A 274 -19.37 -10.93 12.91
CA GLU A 274 -19.46 -9.57 12.39
C GLU A 274 -20.89 -9.26 11.95
N GLN A 275 -21.37 -8.08 12.35
CA GLN A 275 -22.60 -7.51 11.83
C GLN A 275 -22.27 -6.21 11.08
N PHE A 276 -21.99 -5.11 11.78
CA PHE A 276 -21.75 -3.80 11.18
C PHE A 276 -20.53 -3.75 10.25
N THR A 277 -19.47 -4.44 10.57
CA THR A 277 -18.24 -4.48 9.77
C THR A 277 -18.34 -5.33 8.50
N GLY A 278 -19.40 -6.16 8.38
CA GLY A 278 -19.77 -6.82 7.14
C GLY A 278 -18.74 -7.79 6.55
N GLY A 279 -17.90 -8.41 7.37
CA GLY A 279 -16.84 -9.33 6.95
C GLY A 279 -15.46 -8.68 6.77
N LEU A 280 -15.31 -7.39 7.08
CA LEU A 280 -14.04 -6.66 6.93
C LEU A 280 -12.94 -7.22 7.82
N LEU A 281 -13.25 -7.59 9.08
CA LEU A 281 -12.29 -8.22 10.00
C LEU A 281 -11.83 -9.58 9.49
N ALA A 282 -12.79 -10.42 9.06
CA ALA A 282 -12.48 -11.73 8.50
C ALA A 282 -11.58 -11.62 7.27
N LEU A 283 -11.86 -10.68 6.38
CA LEU A 283 -11.04 -10.41 5.19
C LEU A 283 -9.63 -9.97 5.56
N GLN A 284 -9.48 -9.00 6.46
CA GLN A 284 -8.17 -8.47 6.86
C GLN A 284 -7.31 -9.53 7.57
N LEU A 285 -7.89 -10.26 8.52
CA LEU A 285 -7.19 -11.29 9.27
C LEU A 285 -6.88 -12.54 8.44
N SER A 286 -7.78 -12.96 7.55
CA SER A 286 -7.55 -14.06 6.61
C SER A 286 -6.40 -13.76 5.65
N ARG A 287 -6.33 -12.55 5.09
CA ARG A 287 -5.20 -12.12 4.25
C ARG A 287 -3.88 -12.10 5.00
N ALA A 288 -3.91 -11.84 6.29
CA ALA A 288 -2.75 -11.87 7.17
C ALA A 288 -2.37 -13.28 7.66
N GLY A 289 -3.12 -14.32 7.27
CA GLY A 289 -2.86 -15.70 7.68
C GLY A 289 -3.16 -15.97 9.16
N ALA A 290 -4.12 -15.26 9.76
CA ALA A 290 -4.52 -15.49 11.14
C ALA A 290 -5.15 -16.88 11.33
N PRO A 291 -4.97 -17.53 12.50
CA PRO A 291 -5.50 -18.86 12.80
C PRO A 291 -7.01 -18.80 13.10
N LEU A 292 -7.80 -18.54 12.06
CA LEU A 292 -9.25 -18.43 12.13
C LEU A 292 -9.90 -19.82 12.13
N LEU A 293 -10.79 -20.11 13.08
CA LEU A 293 -11.57 -21.34 13.13
C LEU A 293 -12.94 -21.16 12.48
N ALA A 294 -13.61 -20.06 12.76
CA ALA A 294 -14.90 -19.73 12.19
C ALA A 294 -15.05 -18.23 12.03
N CYS A 295 -15.67 -17.83 10.93
CA CYS A 295 -16.01 -16.44 10.66
C CYS A 295 -17.46 -16.41 10.15
N GLU A 296 -18.30 -15.61 10.78
CA GLU A 296 -19.66 -15.41 10.34
C GLU A 296 -19.98 -13.94 10.16
N VAL A 297 -20.76 -13.65 9.15
CA VAL A 297 -21.36 -12.34 8.94
C VAL A 297 -22.86 -12.53 9.05
N VAL A 298 -23.45 -11.87 10.02
CA VAL A 298 -24.90 -11.97 10.28
C VAL A 298 -25.58 -10.61 10.10
N PRO A 299 -26.88 -10.58 9.74
CA PRO A 299 -27.62 -9.33 9.67
C PRO A 299 -27.57 -8.56 10.99
N SER A 300 -27.64 -7.22 10.89
CA SER A 300 -27.69 -6.35 12.06
C SER A 300 -28.92 -6.69 12.92
N GLN A 301 -28.69 -6.82 14.22
CA GLN A 301 -29.72 -7.08 15.21
C GLN A 301 -29.55 -6.13 16.37
N GLU A 302 -30.66 -5.72 16.97
CA GLU A 302 -30.63 -4.93 18.20
C GLU A 302 -30.22 -5.82 19.37
N GLU A 303 -29.10 -5.48 20.00
CA GLU A 303 -28.51 -6.24 21.10
C GLU A 303 -28.07 -5.34 22.23
N THR A 304 -28.35 -5.76 23.46
CA THR A 304 -27.73 -5.15 24.64
C THR A 304 -26.27 -5.57 24.74
N LEU A 305 -25.46 -4.79 25.46
CA LEU A 305 -24.05 -5.13 25.70
C LEU A 305 -23.90 -6.52 26.35
N ALA A 306 -24.76 -6.84 27.31
CA ALA A 306 -24.78 -8.12 27.98
C ALA A 306 -25.09 -9.29 27.02
N GLN A 307 -26.05 -9.12 26.11
CA GLN A 307 -26.36 -10.14 25.11
C GLN A 307 -25.17 -10.40 24.20
N THR A 308 -24.53 -9.33 23.68
CA THR A 308 -23.34 -9.47 22.84
C THR A 308 -22.21 -10.21 23.60
N ALA A 309 -21.98 -9.88 24.88
CA ALA A 309 -20.98 -10.54 25.70
C ALA A 309 -21.30 -12.03 25.94
N HIS A 310 -22.54 -12.37 26.22
CA HIS A 310 -22.94 -13.78 26.46
C HIS A 310 -22.81 -14.63 25.20
N TRP A 311 -23.38 -14.21 24.09
CA TRP A 311 -23.36 -15.05 22.89
C TRP A 311 -21.95 -15.21 22.29
N ILE A 312 -21.06 -14.23 22.41
CA ILE A 312 -19.68 -14.43 21.94
C ILE A 312 -18.90 -15.40 22.87
N THR A 313 -19.22 -15.41 24.17
CA THR A 313 -18.67 -16.40 25.09
C THR A 313 -19.12 -17.80 24.70
N GLU A 314 -20.39 -18.00 24.40
CA GLU A 314 -20.94 -19.28 23.90
C GLU A 314 -20.30 -19.68 22.57
N ARG A 315 -20.12 -18.73 21.65
CA ARG A 315 -19.43 -18.98 20.36
C ARG A 315 -18.01 -19.46 20.55
N ARG A 316 -17.25 -18.82 21.45
CA ARG A 316 -15.90 -19.27 21.81
C ARG A 316 -15.93 -20.73 22.28
N ALA A 317 -16.83 -21.07 23.15
CA ALA A 317 -16.97 -22.43 23.69
C ALA A 317 -17.41 -23.44 22.61
N ASN A 318 -18.41 -23.12 21.82
CA ASN A 318 -18.97 -23.99 20.78
C ASN A 318 -17.95 -24.33 19.68
N HIS A 319 -17.04 -23.40 19.36
CA HIS A 319 -15.99 -23.62 18.38
C HIS A 319 -14.68 -24.12 18.99
N PHE A 320 -14.62 -24.31 20.31
CA PHE A 320 -13.37 -24.65 21.02
C PHE A 320 -12.23 -23.67 20.68
N ALA A 321 -12.57 -22.40 20.49
CA ALA A 321 -11.62 -21.38 20.11
C ALA A 321 -10.84 -20.86 21.33
N GLY A 322 -9.58 -20.49 21.12
CA GLY A 322 -8.79 -19.79 22.14
C GLY A 322 -9.41 -18.44 22.47
N LEU A 323 -9.86 -17.71 21.43
CA LEU A 323 -10.45 -16.38 21.51
C LEU A 323 -11.68 -16.28 20.61
N ALA A 324 -12.61 -15.39 20.94
CA ALA A 324 -13.68 -15.00 20.05
C ALA A 324 -13.94 -13.48 20.11
N LEU A 325 -14.11 -12.85 18.93
CA LEU A 325 -14.27 -11.42 18.80
C LEU A 325 -15.55 -11.11 18.04
N ALA A 326 -16.35 -10.18 18.56
CA ALA A 326 -17.62 -9.77 17.99
C ALA A 326 -17.69 -8.25 17.75
N VAL A 327 -18.37 -7.90 16.65
CA VAL A 327 -18.85 -6.54 16.37
C VAL A 327 -20.35 -6.64 16.07
N SER A 328 -21.18 -6.00 16.92
CA SER A 328 -22.65 -6.03 16.77
C SER A 328 -23.14 -5.16 15.61
N GLY A 329 -24.45 -5.12 15.41
CA GLY A 329 -25.13 -4.16 14.56
C GLY A 329 -25.00 -2.73 15.08
N PHE A 330 -25.16 -1.76 14.17
CA PHE A 330 -25.21 -0.34 14.51
C PHE A 330 -26.69 0.07 14.67
N GLU A 331 -27.10 0.23 15.91
CA GLU A 331 -28.48 0.52 16.28
C GLU A 331 -28.54 1.70 17.24
N ASN A 332 -29.48 2.63 17.04
CA ASN A 332 -29.68 3.79 17.92
C ASN A 332 -28.37 4.55 18.22
N GLU A 333 -27.55 4.77 17.20
CA GLU A 333 -26.23 5.44 17.26
C GLU A 333 -25.15 4.67 18.05
N HIS A 334 -25.42 3.45 18.49
CA HIS A 334 -24.48 2.63 19.26
C HIS A 334 -24.17 1.31 18.57
N LEU A 335 -23.06 0.73 18.92
CA LEU A 335 -22.69 -0.64 18.61
C LEU A 335 -21.85 -1.24 19.75
N ASN A 336 -21.81 -2.56 19.82
CA ASN A 336 -21.07 -3.29 20.83
C ASN A 336 -19.88 -4.01 20.22
N PHE A 337 -18.78 -4.04 20.97
CA PHE A 337 -17.66 -4.92 20.74
C PHE A 337 -17.57 -5.89 21.91
N ALA A 338 -17.23 -7.15 21.65
CA ALA A 338 -16.97 -8.10 22.71
C ALA A 338 -15.82 -9.04 22.33
N LEU A 339 -14.92 -9.27 23.28
CA LEU A 339 -13.77 -10.16 23.17
C LEU A 339 -13.84 -11.21 24.29
N ALA A 340 -14.15 -12.46 23.94
CA ALA A 340 -14.11 -13.58 24.83
C ALA A 340 -12.73 -14.25 24.81
N THR A 341 -12.14 -14.41 26.00
CA THR A 341 -10.79 -14.89 26.23
C THR A 341 -10.76 -15.96 27.32
N PRO A 342 -9.64 -16.63 27.58
CA PRO A 342 -9.49 -17.51 28.74
C PRO A 342 -9.67 -16.78 30.07
N ASP A 343 -9.40 -15.49 30.14
CA ASP A 343 -9.45 -14.69 31.38
C ASP A 343 -10.85 -14.10 31.65
N GLY A 344 -11.77 -14.21 30.70
CA GLY A 344 -13.11 -13.64 30.77
C GLY A 344 -13.56 -13.02 29.46
N THR A 345 -14.76 -12.46 29.45
CA THR A 345 -15.29 -11.74 28.27
C THR A 345 -15.40 -10.27 28.59
N PHE A 346 -14.76 -9.48 27.76
CA PHE A 346 -14.71 -8.02 27.84
C PHE A 346 -15.60 -7.42 26.75
N ALA A 347 -16.48 -6.52 27.12
CA ALA A 347 -17.39 -5.90 26.16
C ALA A 347 -17.44 -4.38 26.35
N LEU A 348 -17.54 -3.67 25.22
CA LEU A 348 -17.62 -2.21 25.14
C LEU A 348 -18.81 -1.80 24.29
N ARG A 349 -19.63 -0.88 24.77
CA ARG A 349 -20.63 -0.18 24.00
C ARG A 349 -20.07 1.18 23.60
N VAL A 350 -20.16 1.50 22.33
CA VAL A 350 -19.54 2.71 21.79
C VAL A 350 -20.55 3.53 20.97
N ARG A 351 -20.23 4.81 20.86
CA ARG A 351 -20.94 5.78 20.01
C ARG A 351 -19.93 6.54 19.16
N PHE A 352 -20.26 6.87 17.91
CA PHE A 352 -19.43 7.75 17.09
C PHE A 352 -19.50 9.20 17.58
N SER A 353 -18.35 9.86 17.62
CA SER A 353 -18.25 11.29 17.99
C SER A 353 -18.92 12.22 16.96
N THR A 354 -19.14 11.72 15.73
CA THR A 354 -19.82 12.45 14.66
C THR A 354 -20.52 11.51 13.70
N THR A 355 -21.67 11.92 13.18
CA THR A 355 -22.44 11.19 12.17
C THR A 355 -21.99 11.48 10.72
N ARG A 356 -21.01 12.39 10.53
CA ARG A 356 -20.56 12.84 9.18
C ARG A 356 -19.74 11.84 8.41
N TYR A 357 -19.25 10.78 9.06
CA TYR A 357 -18.46 9.76 8.39
C TYR A 357 -19.33 8.87 7.49
N SER A 358 -18.81 8.56 6.29
CA SER A 358 -19.44 7.59 5.40
C SER A 358 -19.53 6.20 6.07
N LEU A 359 -20.41 5.34 5.55
CA LEU A 359 -20.54 3.96 6.05
C LEU A 359 -19.19 3.24 6.00
N ALA A 360 -18.46 3.35 4.88
CA ALA A 360 -17.17 2.69 4.72
C ALA A 360 -16.15 3.14 5.78
N ILE A 361 -16.04 4.45 6.04
CA ILE A 361 -15.15 4.97 7.09
C ILE A 361 -15.55 4.44 8.46
N ARG A 362 -16.85 4.42 8.78
CA ARG A 362 -17.32 3.89 10.07
C ARG A 362 -17.02 2.39 10.24
N GLN A 363 -17.14 1.61 9.17
CA GLN A 363 -16.76 0.19 9.17
C GLN A 363 -15.26 0.00 9.40
N GLU A 364 -14.41 0.80 8.75
CA GLU A 364 -12.93 0.78 8.97
C GLU A 364 -12.58 1.16 10.41
N VAL A 365 -13.21 2.20 10.97
CA VAL A 365 -13.01 2.60 12.37
C VAL A 365 -13.40 1.46 13.32
N CYS A 366 -14.54 0.79 13.07
CA CYS A 366 -14.98 -0.34 13.89
C CYS A 366 -14.06 -1.55 13.76
N ALA A 367 -13.62 -1.88 12.57
CA ALA A 367 -12.67 -2.97 12.37
C ALA A 367 -11.36 -2.68 13.12
N MET A 368 -10.83 -1.45 13.02
CA MET A 368 -9.63 -1.05 13.73
C MET A 368 -9.81 -1.09 15.25
N MET A 369 -10.98 -0.67 15.76
CA MET A 369 -11.29 -0.74 17.19
C MET A 369 -11.30 -2.19 17.69
N ALA A 370 -11.93 -3.10 16.96
CA ALA A 370 -11.98 -4.53 17.30
C ALA A 370 -10.57 -5.15 17.30
N LEU A 371 -9.77 -4.87 16.28
CA LEU A 371 -8.37 -5.32 16.22
C LEU A 371 -7.53 -4.73 17.36
N ASN A 372 -7.75 -3.46 17.70
CA ASN A 372 -7.04 -2.82 18.81
C ASN A 372 -7.42 -3.39 20.17
N MET A 373 -8.70 -3.77 20.38
CA MET A 373 -9.11 -4.51 21.60
C MET A 373 -8.32 -5.83 21.73
N LEU A 374 -8.25 -6.61 20.66
CA LEU A 374 -7.50 -7.86 20.63
C LEU A 374 -6.00 -7.63 20.88
N ARG A 375 -5.39 -6.65 20.21
CA ARG A 375 -3.99 -6.26 20.43
C ARG A 375 -3.72 -5.86 21.88
N ARG A 376 -4.58 -5.04 22.47
CA ARG A 376 -4.42 -4.56 23.83
C ARG A 376 -4.50 -5.70 24.83
N TRP A 377 -5.46 -6.62 24.67
CA TRP A 377 -5.53 -7.82 25.51
C TRP A 377 -4.27 -8.69 25.37
N LEU A 378 -3.81 -8.94 24.13
CA LEU A 378 -2.57 -9.69 23.89
C LEU A 378 -1.34 -9.05 24.57
N ASN A 379 -1.33 -7.73 24.74
CA ASN A 379 -0.25 -7.00 25.40
C ASN A 379 -0.49 -6.74 26.89
N GLY A 380 -1.53 -7.30 27.49
CA GLY A 380 -1.87 -7.10 28.91
C GLY A 380 -2.25 -5.65 29.23
N GLN A 381 -2.77 -4.92 28.27
CA GLN A 381 -3.23 -3.54 28.41
C GLN A 381 -4.73 -3.51 28.69
N ASP A 382 -5.21 -2.41 29.30
CA ASP A 382 -6.64 -2.17 29.43
C ASP A 382 -7.28 -2.15 28.03
N ILE A 383 -8.38 -2.88 27.86
CA ILE A 383 -9.10 -3.03 26.60
C ILE A 383 -9.80 -1.73 26.21
N ALA A 384 -10.34 -1.00 27.17
CA ALA A 384 -10.90 0.33 26.95
C ALA A 384 -9.76 1.32 26.69
N SER A 385 -9.93 2.16 25.66
CA SER A 385 -9.02 3.25 25.37
C SER A 385 -9.79 4.45 24.82
N GLU A 386 -9.24 5.63 25.02
CA GLU A 386 -9.80 6.86 24.50
C GLU A 386 -9.54 6.98 22.99
N HIS A 387 -10.54 7.42 22.25
CA HIS A 387 -10.46 7.64 20.83
C HIS A 387 -11.19 8.93 20.44
N VAL A 388 -10.60 9.71 19.53
CA VAL A 388 -11.22 10.95 19.05
C VAL A 388 -12.45 10.72 18.18
N TRP A 389 -12.63 9.52 17.64
CA TRP A 389 -13.73 9.19 16.71
C TRP A 389 -14.86 8.39 17.36
N ILE A 390 -14.56 7.68 18.45
CA ILE A 390 -15.48 6.78 19.14
C ILE A 390 -15.40 7.05 20.63
N GLU A 391 -16.56 7.25 21.25
CA GLU A 391 -16.73 7.35 22.69
C GLU A 391 -17.17 6.00 23.26
N VAL A 392 -16.49 5.50 24.26
CA VAL A 392 -16.92 4.34 25.02
C VAL A 392 -17.96 4.82 26.05
N VAL A 393 -19.21 4.40 25.90
CA VAL A 393 -20.33 4.83 26.76
C VAL A 393 -20.66 3.84 27.84
N GLU A 394 -20.31 2.55 27.64
CA GLU A 394 -20.52 1.48 28.62
C GLU A 394 -19.44 0.42 28.45
N SER A 395 -18.99 -0.16 29.55
CA SER A 395 -18.09 -1.31 29.54
C SER A 395 -18.54 -2.35 30.55
N MET A 396 -18.29 -3.62 30.24
CA MET A 396 -18.55 -4.73 31.16
C MET A 396 -17.52 -5.85 31.02
N THR A 397 -17.37 -6.61 32.07
CA THR A 397 -16.54 -7.83 32.09
C THR A 397 -17.36 -8.97 32.68
N LEU A 398 -17.42 -10.08 31.98
CA LEU A 398 -17.94 -11.34 32.51
C LEU A 398 -16.73 -12.18 32.96
N SER A 399 -16.70 -12.52 34.23
CA SER A 399 -15.72 -13.45 34.77
C SER A 399 -15.94 -14.86 34.21
N VAL A 400 -14.88 -15.66 34.15
CA VAL A 400 -14.94 -17.07 33.74
C VAL A 400 -15.73 -17.88 34.75
#